data_4beb3935535b06d0ee7ff918da444ec0
#
_entry.id   4beb3935535b06d0ee7ff918da444ec0
#
_cell.length_a   1.000
_cell.length_b   1.000
_cell.length_c   1.000
_cell.angle_alpha   90.00
_cell.angle_beta   90.00
_cell.angle_gamma   90.00
#
_symmetry.space_group_name_H-M   'P 1'
#
loop_
_entity.id
_entity.type
_entity.pdbx_description
1 polymer ?
#
loop_
_entity_poly.entity_id
_entity_poly.type
_entity_poly.pdbx_seq_one_letter_code
_entity_poly.pdbx_strand_id
1 'polypeptide(L)'
;TCNYCSFTSFPLLRYENEVDPYLQALTKEIEYAKTCFPNKKLATIYVGGGTPTTLNEKQLAYLLETIHKNFDVNALKELTVEAGRPDSITKEKLKILRDYGVGRISINPQSMRQKTLDIIGRKHTVEQIEEAFYMAREAQHDNINMDIIIGLSGETPEDVSYTLERINKLNPDSLTVHTLAIKRAARLNTNKELYASLKAQDPLTMLKLTYDYARNNDYLPYYLYRQKNMAENLENIGYARYGKEGIYNILIMEEKQTILALGAG
;
A
#
# COMPACT_ATOMS: atom_id res chain seq x y z
N THR A 1 8.14 6.22 11.47
CA THR A 1 6.93 6.89 10.93
C THR A 1 7.34 7.83 9.80
N CYS A 2 6.68 7.72 8.65
CA CYS A 2 6.93 8.63 7.53
C CYS A 2 6.45 10.05 7.87
N ASN A 3 7.15 11.08 7.40
CA ASN A 3 6.86 12.47 7.76
C ASN A 3 5.54 13.00 7.20
N TYR A 4 5.02 12.42 6.12
CA TYR A 4 3.74 12.79 5.50
C TYR A 4 2.53 12.03 6.08
N CYS A 5 2.77 10.90 6.79
CA CYS A 5 1.71 10.04 7.29
C CYS A 5 1.08 10.62 8.56
N SER A 6 -0.24 10.62 8.62
CA SER A 6 -1.02 11.06 9.77
C SER A 6 -1.54 9.90 10.64
N PHE A 7 -1.35 8.67 10.21
CA PHE A 7 -1.78 7.51 10.98
C PHE A 7 -0.93 7.35 12.24
N THR A 8 -1.59 6.99 13.32
CA THR A 8 -0.91 6.62 14.55
C THR A 8 -0.06 5.38 14.25
N SER A 9 1.23 5.48 14.54
CA SER A 9 2.13 4.37 14.31
C SER A 9 3.06 4.18 15.51
N PHE A 10 3.17 2.96 15.94
CA PHE A 10 4.00 2.54 17.05
C PHE A 10 5.27 1.86 16.52
N PRO A 11 6.48 2.28 16.97
CA PRO A 11 7.71 1.59 16.58
C PRO A 11 7.67 0.14 17.07
N LEU A 12 7.78 -0.83 16.15
CA LEU A 12 7.69 -2.26 16.45
C LEU A 12 8.65 -2.66 17.59
N LEU A 13 9.89 -2.23 17.55
CA LEU A 13 10.89 -2.51 18.57
C LEU A 13 10.43 -2.16 20.01
N ARG A 14 9.58 -1.16 20.16
CA ARG A 14 9.07 -0.74 21.47
C ARG A 14 7.87 -1.57 21.92
N TYR A 15 7.13 -2.16 20.99
CA TYR A 15 5.87 -2.84 21.21
C TYR A 15 5.91 -4.29 20.72
N GLU A 16 7.09 -4.87 20.58
CA GLU A 16 7.27 -6.24 20.08
C GLU A 16 6.51 -7.27 20.94
N ASN A 17 6.49 -7.09 22.25
CA ASN A 17 5.77 -7.97 23.18
C ASN A 17 4.25 -7.84 23.08
N GLU A 18 3.73 -6.80 22.44
CA GLU A 18 2.28 -6.59 22.28
C GLU A 18 1.75 -7.22 20.97
N VAL A 19 2.61 -7.68 20.08
CA VAL A 19 2.19 -8.23 18.79
C VAL A 19 1.40 -9.51 18.95
N ASP A 20 1.87 -10.46 19.75
CA ASP A 20 1.16 -11.72 19.96
C ASP A 20 -0.17 -11.51 20.70
N PRO A 21 -0.26 -10.73 21.81
CA PRO A 21 -1.55 -10.34 22.40
C PRO A 21 -2.49 -9.66 21.41
N TYR A 22 -2.00 -8.76 20.56
CA TYR A 22 -2.79 -8.12 19.51
C TYR A 22 -3.36 -9.15 18.52
N LEU A 23 -2.54 -10.07 18.03
CA LEU A 23 -3.00 -11.12 17.12
C LEU A 23 -4.04 -12.04 17.74
N GLN A 24 -3.92 -12.35 19.05
CA GLN A 24 -4.94 -13.10 19.79
C GLN A 24 -6.26 -12.31 19.91
N ALA A 25 -6.20 -11.01 20.14
CA ALA A 25 -7.39 -10.16 20.16
C ALA A 25 -8.05 -10.11 18.77
N LEU A 26 -7.26 -9.89 17.72
CA LEU A 26 -7.72 -9.89 16.34
C LEU A 26 -8.35 -11.24 15.94
N THR A 27 -7.80 -12.35 16.41
CA THR A 27 -8.41 -13.69 16.20
C THR A 27 -9.82 -13.75 16.75
N LYS A 28 -10.06 -13.24 17.97
CA LYS A 28 -11.41 -13.19 18.56
C LYS A 28 -12.36 -12.30 17.73
N GLU A 29 -11.88 -11.19 17.21
CA GLU A 29 -12.67 -10.33 16.33
C GLU A 29 -13.03 -11.05 15.03
N ILE A 30 -12.08 -11.78 14.42
CA ILE A 30 -12.30 -12.58 13.20
C ILE A 30 -13.36 -13.67 13.47
N GLU A 31 -13.24 -14.39 14.56
CA GLU A 31 -14.22 -15.42 14.97
C GLU A 31 -15.61 -14.82 15.20
N TYR A 32 -15.68 -13.67 15.88
CA TYR A 32 -16.94 -12.95 16.08
C TYR A 32 -17.55 -12.46 14.77
N ALA A 33 -16.72 -11.88 13.89
CA ALA A 33 -17.15 -11.38 12.57
C ALA A 33 -17.83 -12.47 11.74
N LYS A 34 -17.32 -13.71 11.78
CA LYS A 34 -17.94 -14.86 11.14
C LYS A 34 -19.37 -15.08 11.61
N THR A 35 -19.66 -14.84 12.89
CA THR A 35 -21.02 -15.01 13.44
C THR A 35 -21.98 -13.89 13.06
N CYS A 36 -21.47 -12.68 12.81
CA CYS A 36 -22.30 -11.53 12.45
C CYS A 36 -22.96 -11.65 11.07
N PHE A 37 -22.36 -12.43 10.16
CA PHE A 37 -22.83 -12.54 8.78
C PHE A 37 -22.88 -14.01 8.31
N PRO A 38 -23.64 -14.90 8.96
CA PRO A 38 -23.57 -16.35 8.75
C PRO A 38 -23.93 -16.80 7.33
N ASN A 39 -24.75 -15.99 6.63
CA ASN A 39 -25.25 -16.32 5.29
C ASN A 39 -24.66 -15.42 4.19
N LYS A 40 -23.60 -14.64 4.51
CA LYS A 40 -22.98 -13.73 3.52
C LYS A 40 -21.68 -14.34 3.04
N LYS A 41 -21.48 -14.22 1.74
CA LYS A 41 -20.19 -14.55 1.09
C LYS A 41 -19.33 -13.31 1.08
N LEU A 42 -18.08 -13.43 1.50
CA LEU A 42 -17.10 -12.37 1.35
C LEU A 42 -16.71 -12.27 -0.13
N ALA A 43 -16.62 -11.06 -0.64
CA ALA A 43 -16.09 -10.81 -1.96
C ALA A 43 -14.57 -10.65 -1.93
N THR A 44 -14.06 -9.91 -0.95
CA THR A 44 -12.63 -9.62 -0.81
C THR A 44 -12.22 -9.64 0.66
N ILE A 45 -10.94 -9.95 0.88
CA ILE A 45 -10.25 -9.70 2.16
C ILE A 45 -9.02 -8.85 1.86
N TYR A 46 -8.86 -7.77 2.60
CA TYR A 46 -7.74 -6.85 2.49
C TYR A 46 -7.03 -6.74 3.84
N VAL A 47 -5.76 -7.13 3.87
CA VAL A 47 -4.89 -7.00 5.05
C VAL A 47 -3.97 -5.81 4.84
N GLY A 48 -4.31 -4.72 5.50
CA GLY A 48 -3.64 -3.44 5.35
C GLY A 48 -3.32 -2.80 6.70
N GLY A 49 -3.14 -1.48 6.70
CA GLY A 49 -2.90 -0.68 7.89
C GLY A 49 -1.48 -0.16 7.98
N GLY A 50 -0.74 -0.50 9.04
CA GLY A 50 0.64 -0.02 9.21
C GLY A 50 1.58 -0.64 8.18
N THR A 51 1.93 -1.88 8.36
CA THR A 51 2.66 -2.71 7.39
C THR A 51 2.54 -4.17 7.83
N PRO A 52 1.67 -4.98 7.25
CA PRO A 52 1.45 -6.38 7.66
C PRO A 52 2.72 -7.23 7.64
N THR A 53 3.64 -6.96 6.71
CA THR A 53 4.92 -7.67 6.60
C THR A 53 5.94 -7.32 7.70
N THR A 54 5.61 -6.44 8.65
CA THR A 54 6.40 -6.27 9.89
C THR A 54 6.21 -7.43 10.86
N LEU A 55 5.13 -8.19 10.75
CA LEU A 55 4.97 -9.47 11.44
C LEU A 55 6.11 -10.41 11.05
N ASN A 56 6.60 -11.20 11.99
CA ASN A 56 7.53 -12.27 11.66
C ASN A 56 6.81 -13.42 10.93
N GLU A 57 7.57 -14.38 10.42
CA GLU A 57 7.05 -15.47 9.58
C GLU A 57 5.96 -16.27 10.29
N LYS A 58 6.16 -16.58 11.59
CA LYS A 58 5.20 -17.32 12.40
C LYS A 58 3.91 -16.53 12.64
N GLN A 59 4.06 -15.24 12.94
CA GLN A 59 2.93 -14.34 13.18
C GLN A 59 2.12 -14.10 11.89
N LEU A 60 2.80 -13.93 10.76
CA LEU A 60 2.15 -13.76 9.47
C LEU A 60 1.39 -15.03 9.06
N ALA A 61 2.01 -16.20 9.22
CA ALA A 61 1.36 -17.49 8.97
C ALA A 61 0.15 -17.70 9.90
N TYR A 62 0.28 -17.39 11.19
CA TYR A 62 -0.81 -17.49 12.15
C TYR A 62 -2.02 -16.62 11.77
N LEU A 63 -1.78 -15.38 11.33
CA LEU A 63 -2.85 -14.49 10.85
C LEU A 63 -3.57 -15.08 9.64
N LEU A 64 -2.81 -15.53 8.64
CA LEU A 64 -3.37 -16.10 7.42
C LEU A 64 -4.11 -17.43 7.69
N GLU A 65 -3.57 -18.28 8.53
CA GLU A 65 -4.24 -19.52 8.99
C GLU A 65 -5.56 -19.20 9.70
N THR A 66 -5.58 -18.20 10.58
CA THR A 66 -6.81 -17.73 11.24
C THR A 66 -7.87 -17.28 10.25
N ILE A 67 -7.46 -16.55 9.20
CA ILE A 67 -8.36 -16.13 8.12
C ILE A 67 -8.93 -17.36 7.39
N HIS A 68 -8.08 -18.30 6.99
CA HIS A 68 -8.50 -19.52 6.28
C HIS A 68 -9.44 -20.40 7.11
N LYS A 69 -9.20 -20.53 8.41
CA LYS A 69 -10.06 -21.30 9.33
C LYS A 69 -11.46 -20.70 9.46
N ASN A 70 -11.59 -19.40 9.31
CA ASN A 70 -12.85 -18.71 9.56
C ASN A 70 -13.62 -18.34 8.30
N PHE A 71 -12.96 -18.19 7.15
CA PHE A 71 -13.57 -17.79 5.90
C PHE A 71 -13.18 -18.72 4.74
N ASP A 72 -14.09 -18.91 3.81
CA ASP A 72 -13.80 -19.65 2.56
C ASP A 72 -12.99 -18.75 1.60
N VAL A 73 -11.66 -18.82 1.76
CA VAL A 73 -10.73 -18.01 0.97
C VAL A 73 -10.78 -18.39 -0.52
N ASN A 74 -11.10 -19.64 -0.85
CA ASN A 74 -11.19 -20.10 -2.24
C ASN A 74 -12.40 -19.49 -2.98
N ALA A 75 -13.41 -19.03 -2.24
CA ALA A 75 -14.57 -18.34 -2.84
C ALA A 75 -14.36 -16.83 -2.99
N LEU A 76 -13.25 -16.28 -2.49
CA LEU A 76 -12.94 -14.86 -2.63
C LEU A 76 -12.60 -14.49 -4.09
N LYS A 77 -13.00 -13.29 -4.47
CA LYS A 77 -12.52 -12.67 -5.71
C LYS A 77 -11.11 -12.13 -5.56
N GLU A 78 -10.74 -11.70 -4.34
CA GLU A 78 -9.43 -11.13 -4.04
C GLU A 78 -9.05 -11.34 -2.57
N LEU A 79 -7.81 -11.77 -2.34
CA LEU A 79 -7.11 -11.68 -1.07
C LEU A 79 -5.85 -10.83 -1.29
N THR A 80 -5.83 -9.64 -0.70
CA THR A 80 -4.73 -8.69 -0.81
C THR A 80 -4.02 -8.53 0.53
N VAL A 81 -2.68 -8.45 0.49
CA VAL A 81 -1.84 -8.09 1.64
C VAL A 81 -0.89 -6.96 1.27
N GLU A 82 -0.88 -5.90 2.08
CA GLU A 82 0.10 -4.83 1.93
C GLU A 82 1.49 -5.27 2.39
N ALA A 83 2.44 -5.29 1.46
CA ALA A 83 3.86 -5.41 1.72
C ALA A 83 4.54 -4.04 1.56
N GLY A 84 3.93 -3.01 2.17
CA GLY A 84 4.17 -1.61 1.86
C GLY A 84 5.57 -1.07 2.17
N ARG A 85 6.43 -1.84 2.85
CA ARG A 85 7.79 -1.44 3.20
C ARG A 85 8.80 -2.50 2.76
N PRO A 86 9.67 -2.18 1.80
CA PRO A 86 10.69 -3.12 1.30
C PRO A 86 11.57 -3.72 2.39
N ASP A 87 11.92 -2.92 3.40
CA ASP A 87 12.75 -3.34 4.54
C ASP A 87 12.07 -4.37 5.48
N SER A 88 10.80 -4.68 5.27
CA SER A 88 10.04 -5.69 6.03
C SER A 88 9.76 -6.97 5.22
N ILE A 89 10.17 -7.02 3.96
CA ILE A 89 9.91 -8.13 3.04
C ILE A 89 11.09 -9.12 3.10
N THR A 90 10.77 -10.41 3.23
CA THR A 90 11.73 -11.52 3.10
C THR A 90 11.20 -12.56 2.12
N LYS A 91 12.09 -13.41 1.57
CA LYS A 91 11.69 -14.50 0.67
C LYS A 91 10.72 -15.46 1.35
N GLU A 92 10.94 -15.73 2.63
CA GLU A 92 10.11 -16.61 3.45
C GLU A 92 8.71 -16.03 3.61
N LYS A 93 8.58 -14.74 3.90
CA LYS A 93 7.27 -14.08 4.02
C LYS A 93 6.52 -14.07 2.68
N LEU A 94 7.20 -13.77 1.58
CA LEU A 94 6.62 -13.82 0.25
C LEU A 94 6.11 -15.23 -0.09
N LYS A 95 6.89 -16.27 0.26
CA LYS A 95 6.46 -17.64 0.11
C LYS A 95 5.22 -17.96 0.96
N ILE A 96 5.20 -17.53 2.22
CA ILE A 96 4.01 -17.69 3.10
C ILE A 96 2.79 -17.02 2.46
N LEU A 97 2.89 -15.77 2.01
CA LEU A 97 1.78 -15.09 1.34
C LEU A 97 1.28 -15.90 0.13
N ARG A 98 2.19 -16.43 -0.68
CA ARG A 98 1.84 -17.25 -1.83
C ARG A 98 1.18 -18.56 -1.45
N ASP A 99 1.75 -19.29 -0.48
CA ASP A 99 1.24 -20.59 -0.01
C ASP A 99 -0.19 -20.47 0.58
N TYR A 100 -0.52 -19.32 1.18
CA TYR A 100 -1.86 -18.99 1.68
C TYR A 100 -2.79 -18.33 0.64
N GLY A 101 -2.44 -18.36 -0.64
CA GLY A 101 -3.32 -17.91 -1.72
C GLY A 101 -3.52 -16.39 -1.79
N VAL A 102 -2.59 -15.60 -1.25
CA VAL A 102 -2.61 -14.15 -1.41
C VAL A 102 -2.39 -13.83 -2.89
N GLY A 103 -3.46 -13.39 -3.55
CA GLY A 103 -3.47 -13.15 -4.99
C GLY A 103 -2.88 -11.79 -5.38
N ARG A 104 -2.88 -10.81 -4.48
CA ARG A 104 -2.37 -9.46 -4.74
C ARG A 104 -1.55 -8.96 -3.56
N ILE A 105 -0.41 -8.37 -3.86
CA ILE A 105 0.43 -7.66 -2.88
C ILE A 105 0.70 -6.23 -3.34
N SER A 106 1.05 -5.35 -2.39
CA SER A 106 1.43 -3.97 -2.69
C SER A 106 2.81 -3.66 -2.14
N ILE A 107 3.75 -3.26 -3.01
CA ILE A 107 5.09 -2.79 -2.65
C ILE A 107 5.15 -1.30 -2.94
N ASN A 108 5.33 -0.47 -1.90
CA ASN A 108 5.04 0.97 -1.98
C ASN A 108 6.33 1.81 -1.94
N PRO A 109 6.94 2.13 -3.10
CA PRO A 109 8.14 2.96 -3.17
C PRO A 109 7.89 4.40 -2.71
N GLN A 110 6.74 4.98 -3.04
CA GLN A 110 6.37 6.38 -2.95
C GLN A 110 7.14 7.27 -3.93
N SER A 111 8.44 7.07 -4.07
CA SER A 111 9.36 7.69 -5.03
C SER A 111 10.54 6.75 -5.27
N MET A 112 11.18 6.86 -6.43
CA MET A 112 12.44 6.17 -6.75
C MET A 112 13.65 7.13 -6.68
N ARG A 113 13.49 8.24 -5.97
CA ARG A 113 14.56 9.19 -5.65
C ARG A 113 15.00 9.03 -4.19
N GLN A 114 16.25 8.61 -3.96
CA GLN A 114 16.76 8.43 -2.61
C GLN A 114 16.64 9.71 -1.76
N LYS A 115 17.00 10.86 -2.34
CA LYS A 115 16.84 12.16 -1.69
C LYS A 115 15.41 12.40 -1.19
N THR A 116 14.40 12.04 -2.00
CA THR A 116 12.99 12.19 -1.61
C THR A 116 12.63 11.22 -0.49
N LEU A 117 13.06 9.96 -0.58
CA LEU A 117 12.85 8.97 0.49
C LEU A 117 13.40 9.44 1.84
N ASP A 118 14.58 10.03 1.84
CA ASP A 118 15.22 10.59 3.04
C ASP A 118 14.39 11.75 3.62
N ILE A 119 13.94 12.69 2.77
CA ILE A 119 13.10 13.83 3.17
C ILE A 119 11.78 13.37 3.80
N ILE A 120 11.11 12.37 3.20
CA ILE A 120 9.83 11.88 3.70
C ILE A 120 9.97 10.89 4.86
N GLY A 121 11.20 10.59 5.28
CA GLY A 121 11.50 9.73 6.43
C GLY A 121 11.33 8.25 6.15
N ARG A 122 11.50 7.81 4.89
CA ARG A 122 11.61 6.41 4.50
C ARG A 122 13.06 5.97 4.68
N LYS A 123 13.30 4.89 5.44
CA LYS A 123 14.66 4.43 5.77
C LYS A 123 15.26 3.43 4.79
N HIS A 124 14.44 2.87 3.90
CA HIS A 124 14.90 1.94 2.87
C HIS A 124 15.52 2.68 1.68
N THR A 125 16.33 1.98 0.92
CA THR A 125 16.94 2.50 -0.30
C THR A 125 16.11 2.14 -1.54
N VAL A 126 16.42 2.79 -2.66
CA VAL A 126 15.81 2.47 -3.95
C VAL A 126 16.15 1.05 -4.39
N GLU A 127 17.38 0.60 -4.13
CA GLU A 127 17.84 -0.76 -4.43
C GLU A 127 17.01 -1.79 -3.65
N GLN A 128 16.71 -1.55 -2.38
CA GLN A 128 15.86 -2.44 -1.58
C GLN A 128 14.43 -2.53 -2.12
N ILE A 129 13.90 -1.46 -2.74
CA ILE A 129 12.59 -1.51 -3.41
C ILE A 129 12.66 -2.48 -4.60
N GLU A 130 13.69 -2.35 -5.44
CA GLU A 130 13.88 -3.20 -6.61
C GLU A 130 14.11 -4.66 -6.22
N GLU A 131 14.97 -4.90 -5.23
CA GLU A 131 15.22 -6.25 -4.68
C GLU A 131 13.93 -6.89 -4.16
N ALA A 132 13.12 -6.16 -3.38
CA ALA A 132 11.84 -6.64 -2.88
C ALA A 132 10.87 -7.00 -4.01
N PHE A 133 10.85 -6.19 -5.08
CA PHE A 133 10.02 -6.46 -6.25
C PHE A 133 10.46 -7.74 -6.98
N TYR A 134 11.76 -7.89 -7.24
CA TYR A 134 12.28 -9.10 -7.89
C TYR A 134 12.10 -10.35 -7.02
N MET A 135 12.32 -10.27 -5.70
CA MET A 135 12.02 -11.36 -4.78
C MET A 135 10.54 -11.78 -4.84
N ALA A 136 9.62 -10.81 -4.97
CA ALA A 136 8.21 -11.09 -5.11
C ALA A 136 7.89 -11.81 -6.43
N ARG A 137 8.51 -11.41 -7.54
CA ARG A 137 8.40 -12.11 -8.83
C ARG A 137 8.99 -13.52 -8.78
N GLU A 138 10.16 -13.71 -8.15
CA GLU A 138 10.75 -15.03 -7.91
C GLU A 138 9.82 -15.94 -7.09
N ALA A 139 9.12 -15.38 -6.09
CA ALA A 139 8.09 -16.07 -5.31
C ALA A 139 6.77 -16.27 -6.07
N GLN A 140 6.73 -15.97 -7.38
CA GLN A 140 5.58 -16.14 -8.27
C GLN A 140 4.36 -15.27 -7.93
N HIS A 141 4.57 -14.11 -7.33
CA HIS A 141 3.52 -13.10 -7.25
C HIS A 141 3.32 -12.44 -8.62
N ASP A 142 2.14 -12.60 -9.19
CA ASP A 142 1.78 -12.15 -10.54
C ASP A 142 0.76 -10.98 -10.54
N ASN A 143 0.44 -10.44 -9.38
CA ASN A 143 -0.34 -9.21 -9.21
C ASN A 143 0.31 -8.34 -8.14
N ILE A 144 1.28 -7.54 -8.57
CA ILE A 144 2.03 -6.62 -7.71
C ILE A 144 1.63 -5.20 -8.04
N ASN A 145 1.07 -4.51 -7.04
CA ASN A 145 0.82 -3.08 -7.09
C ASN A 145 2.02 -2.30 -6.57
N MET A 146 2.27 -1.13 -7.15
CA MET A 146 3.22 -0.16 -6.60
C MET A 146 2.50 1.17 -6.35
N ASP A 147 2.75 1.79 -5.18
CA ASP A 147 2.20 3.11 -4.88
C ASP A 147 3.29 4.18 -5.01
N ILE A 148 2.97 5.26 -5.70
CA ILE A 148 3.78 6.48 -5.73
C ILE A 148 2.98 7.66 -5.20
N ILE A 149 3.70 8.68 -4.73
CA ILE A 149 3.08 9.94 -4.31
C ILE A 149 3.68 11.07 -5.14
N ILE A 150 2.84 11.80 -5.86
CA ILE A 150 3.24 13.04 -6.51
C ILE A 150 3.05 14.23 -5.57
N GLY A 151 3.80 15.29 -5.79
CA GLY A 151 3.77 16.47 -4.95
C GLY A 151 4.57 16.34 -3.65
N LEU A 152 5.46 15.37 -3.55
CA LEU A 152 6.34 15.21 -2.39
C LEU A 152 7.28 16.40 -2.24
N SER A 153 7.62 16.71 -0.99
CA SER A 153 8.49 17.85 -0.66
C SER A 153 9.82 17.80 -1.40
N GLY A 154 10.10 18.84 -2.16
CA GLY A 154 11.33 19.02 -2.90
C GLY A 154 11.40 18.28 -4.25
N GLU A 155 10.35 17.58 -4.65
CA GLU A 155 10.29 16.95 -5.99
C GLU A 155 9.90 17.92 -7.09
N THR A 156 10.43 17.64 -8.27
CA THR A 156 10.14 18.31 -9.54
C THR A 156 9.48 17.31 -10.49
N PRO A 157 8.89 17.78 -11.63
CA PRO A 157 8.40 16.87 -12.66
C PRO A 157 9.46 15.89 -13.20
N GLU A 158 10.73 16.29 -13.26
CA GLU A 158 11.85 15.43 -13.67
C GLU A 158 12.10 14.30 -12.68
N ASP A 159 11.88 14.52 -11.36
CA ASP A 159 11.99 13.49 -10.35
C ASP A 159 10.89 12.43 -10.49
N VAL A 160 9.68 12.89 -10.83
CA VAL A 160 8.55 11.99 -11.13
C VAL A 160 8.80 11.21 -12.42
N SER A 161 9.29 11.88 -13.48
CA SER A 161 9.67 11.21 -14.74
C SER A 161 10.68 10.09 -14.48
N TYR A 162 11.74 10.39 -13.73
CA TYR A 162 12.74 9.40 -13.34
C TYR A 162 12.13 8.23 -12.53
N THR A 163 11.22 8.53 -11.59
CA THR A 163 10.52 7.51 -10.81
C THR A 163 9.72 6.58 -11.72
N LEU A 164 9.00 7.14 -12.68
CA LEU A 164 8.22 6.37 -13.67
C LEU A 164 9.12 5.51 -14.58
N GLU A 165 10.28 6.01 -14.99
CA GLU A 165 11.27 5.24 -15.77
C GLU A 165 11.78 4.02 -14.98
N ARG A 166 12.05 4.18 -13.68
CA ARG A 166 12.49 3.06 -12.82
C ARG A 166 11.35 2.05 -12.63
N ILE A 167 10.12 2.51 -12.39
CA ILE A 167 8.93 1.66 -12.29
C ILE A 167 8.68 0.90 -13.59
N ASN A 168 8.89 1.55 -14.73
CA ASN A 168 8.74 0.90 -16.03
C ASN A 168 9.65 -0.32 -16.22
N LYS A 169 10.88 -0.26 -15.67
CA LYS A 169 11.82 -1.40 -15.70
C LYS A 169 11.36 -2.55 -14.83
N LEU A 170 10.70 -2.26 -13.71
CA LEU A 170 10.13 -3.28 -12.81
C LEU A 170 8.86 -3.89 -13.39
N ASN A 171 8.11 -3.11 -14.15
CA ASN A 171 6.91 -3.56 -14.84
C ASN A 171 5.84 -4.17 -13.89
N PRO A 172 5.32 -3.40 -12.92
CA PRO A 172 4.28 -3.87 -12.02
C PRO A 172 2.96 -4.13 -12.76
N ASP A 173 2.05 -4.86 -12.14
CA ASP A 173 0.73 -5.17 -12.69
C ASP A 173 -0.27 -4.03 -12.51
N SER A 174 -0.06 -3.24 -11.45
CA SER A 174 -0.84 -2.04 -11.17
C SER A 174 0.00 -0.96 -10.52
N LEU A 175 -0.41 0.29 -10.71
CA LEU A 175 0.22 1.49 -10.17
C LEU A 175 -0.84 2.37 -9.52
N THR A 176 -0.65 2.71 -8.26
CA THR A 176 -1.48 3.72 -7.59
C THR A 176 -0.71 5.02 -7.49
N VAL A 177 -1.28 6.08 -8.02
CA VAL A 177 -0.74 7.43 -7.95
C VAL A 177 -1.52 8.22 -6.91
N HIS A 178 -0.86 8.53 -5.81
CA HIS A 178 -1.39 9.41 -4.78
C HIS A 178 -0.90 10.83 -5.01
N THR A 179 -1.78 11.81 -4.79
CA THR A 179 -1.38 13.20 -4.64
C THR A 179 -1.18 13.52 -3.16
N LEU A 180 -0.07 14.14 -2.81
CA LEU A 180 0.22 14.47 -1.42
C LEU A 180 -0.90 15.32 -0.80
N ALA A 181 -1.51 14.81 0.25
CA ALA A 181 -2.46 15.53 1.09
C ALA A 181 -1.82 15.79 2.46
N ILE A 182 -1.56 17.04 2.79
CA ILE A 182 -0.95 17.40 4.08
C ILE A 182 -2.02 17.40 5.15
N LYS A 183 -2.06 16.38 5.96
CA LYS A 183 -2.99 16.22 7.07
C LYS A 183 -2.45 16.91 8.34
N ARG A 184 -3.37 17.34 9.24
CA ARG A 184 -3.01 18.11 10.46
C ARG A 184 -1.97 17.42 11.33
N ALA A 185 -2.07 16.10 11.51
CA ALA A 185 -1.19 15.32 12.36
C ALA A 185 0.13 14.88 11.69
N ALA A 186 0.30 15.12 10.40
CA ALA A 186 1.54 14.79 9.71
C ALA A 186 2.70 15.68 10.17
N ARG A 187 3.90 15.10 10.30
CA ARG A 187 5.11 15.86 10.69
C ARG A 187 5.45 16.98 9.70
N LEU A 188 5.15 16.80 8.42
CA LEU A 188 5.25 17.86 7.41
C LEU A 188 4.40 19.09 7.75
N ASN A 189 3.29 18.92 8.46
CA ASN A 189 2.44 20.02 8.88
C ASN A 189 2.86 20.60 10.24
N THR A 190 3.29 19.76 11.18
CA THR A 190 3.69 20.22 12.52
C THR A 190 5.05 20.94 12.52
N ASN A 191 5.92 20.66 11.54
CA ASN A 191 7.24 21.27 11.35
C ASN A 191 7.28 22.12 10.06
N LYS A 192 6.27 22.95 9.85
CA LYS A 192 6.11 23.75 8.61
C LYS A 192 7.34 24.54 8.21
N GLU A 193 8.04 25.14 9.17
CA GLU A 193 9.24 25.95 8.90
C GLU A 193 10.37 25.13 8.26
N LEU A 194 10.56 23.88 8.73
CA LEU A 194 11.57 22.98 8.18
C LEU A 194 11.27 22.56 6.72
N TYR A 195 9.99 22.46 6.38
CA TYR A 195 9.55 22.00 5.07
C TYR A 195 9.03 23.10 4.15
N ALA A 196 8.97 24.36 4.63
CA ALA A 196 8.44 25.49 3.87
C ALA A 196 9.25 25.77 2.58
N SER A 197 10.56 25.54 2.63
CA SER A 197 11.47 25.70 1.49
C SER A 197 11.44 24.52 0.51
N LEU A 198 10.80 23.40 0.88
CA LEU A 198 10.77 22.14 0.12
C LEU A 198 9.38 21.92 -0.51
N LYS A 199 8.76 22.94 -1.06
CA LYS A 199 7.50 22.75 -1.79
C LYS A 199 7.75 21.95 -3.06
N ALA A 200 6.83 21.04 -3.39
CA ALA A 200 6.81 20.41 -4.70
C ALA A 200 6.61 21.46 -5.80
N GLN A 201 7.24 21.25 -6.92
CA GLN A 201 7.10 22.13 -8.09
C GLN A 201 6.12 21.48 -9.06
N ASP A 202 5.10 22.23 -9.46
CA ASP A 202 4.15 21.87 -10.51
C ASP A 202 3.52 20.46 -10.38
N PRO A 203 2.69 20.22 -9.34
CA PRO A 203 2.00 18.94 -9.18
C PRO A 203 1.07 18.55 -10.33
N LEU A 204 0.54 19.56 -11.06
CA LEU A 204 -0.31 19.31 -12.23
C LEU A 204 0.48 18.65 -13.37
N THR A 205 1.68 19.14 -13.68
CA THR A 205 2.57 18.50 -14.65
C THR A 205 2.98 17.10 -14.18
N MET A 206 3.24 16.92 -12.87
CA MET A 206 3.52 15.58 -12.32
C MET A 206 2.36 14.60 -12.56
N LEU A 207 1.11 15.02 -12.30
CA LEU A 207 -0.07 14.19 -12.56
C LEU A 207 -0.19 13.85 -14.05
N LYS A 208 0.03 14.83 -14.93
CA LYS A 208 0.01 14.61 -16.38
C LYS A 208 1.06 13.56 -16.81
N LEU A 209 2.27 13.62 -16.27
CA LEU A 209 3.31 12.63 -16.56
C LEU A 209 2.88 11.22 -16.18
N THR A 210 2.18 11.04 -15.02
CA THR A 210 1.68 9.72 -14.62
C THR A 210 0.56 9.22 -15.53
N TYR A 211 -0.32 10.12 -15.99
CA TYR A 211 -1.36 9.79 -16.97
C TYR A 211 -0.76 9.35 -18.32
N ASP A 212 0.18 10.13 -18.85
CA ASP A 212 0.84 9.82 -20.11
C ASP A 212 1.63 8.51 -20.01
N TYR A 213 2.30 8.25 -18.87
CA TYR A 213 2.96 6.98 -18.60
C TYR A 213 1.98 5.82 -18.61
N ALA A 214 0.88 5.92 -17.87
CA ALA A 214 -0.13 4.87 -17.78
C ALA A 214 -0.69 4.53 -19.17
N ARG A 215 -1.07 5.54 -19.94
CA ARG A 215 -1.60 5.38 -21.29
C ARG A 215 -0.60 4.70 -22.24
N ASN A 216 0.67 5.06 -22.16
CA ASN A 216 1.72 4.54 -23.05
C ASN A 216 2.21 3.12 -22.67
N ASN A 217 1.82 2.61 -21.51
CA ASN A 217 2.24 1.30 -21.00
C ASN A 217 1.08 0.35 -20.70
N ASP A 218 -0.06 0.54 -21.37
CA ASP A 218 -1.23 -0.35 -21.29
C ASP A 218 -1.87 -0.46 -19.89
N TYR A 219 -1.77 0.59 -19.09
CA TYR A 219 -2.50 0.70 -17.84
C TYR A 219 -3.79 1.47 -18.04
N LEU A 220 -4.87 0.92 -17.50
CA LEU A 220 -6.19 1.55 -17.49
C LEU A 220 -6.52 2.08 -16.11
N PRO A 221 -7.09 3.31 -15.99
CA PRO A 221 -7.59 3.78 -14.72
C PRO A 221 -8.80 2.95 -14.31
N TYR A 222 -8.85 2.50 -13.04
CA TYR A 222 -9.95 1.68 -12.54
C TYR A 222 -10.64 2.26 -11.31
N TYR A 223 -10.03 3.22 -10.63
CA TYR A 223 -10.67 4.08 -9.64
C TYR A 223 -9.98 5.42 -9.56
N LEU A 224 -10.73 6.41 -9.08
CA LEU A 224 -10.17 7.70 -8.69
C LEU A 224 -10.93 8.25 -7.48
N TYR A 225 -10.25 9.03 -6.63
CA TYR A 225 -10.90 9.76 -5.54
C TYR A 225 -10.14 11.02 -5.17
N ARG A 226 -10.85 11.98 -4.58
CA ARG A 226 -10.27 13.21 -4.05
C ARG A 226 -10.42 13.26 -2.54
N GLN A 227 -9.40 13.79 -1.88
CA GLN A 227 -9.44 14.09 -0.44
C GLN A 227 -9.40 15.61 -0.23
N LYS A 228 -9.88 16.08 0.93
CA LYS A 228 -9.69 17.47 1.35
C LYS A 228 -8.20 17.76 1.55
N ASN A 229 -7.78 18.99 1.21
CA ASN A 229 -6.39 19.48 1.37
C ASN A 229 -5.34 18.74 0.52
N MET A 230 -5.72 18.22 -0.63
CA MET A 230 -4.76 17.74 -1.63
C MET A 230 -4.11 18.93 -2.34
N ALA A 231 -2.85 18.75 -2.76
CA ALA A 231 -2.17 19.73 -3.60
C ALA A 231 -3.03 20.05 -4.84
N GLU A 232 -3.34 21.33 -5.06
CA GLU A 232 -4.11 21.84 -6.21
C GLU A 232 -5.48 21.16 -6.46
N ASN A 233 -6.06 20.52 -5.43
CA ASN A 233 -7.30 19.73 -5.54
C ASN A 233 -7.23 18.57 -6.56
N LEU A 234 -6.04 18.04 -6.80
CA LEU A 234 -5.82 16.90 -7.68
C LEU A 234 -6.39 15.61 -7.09
N GLU A 235 -6.44 14.57 -7.87
CA GLU A 235 -6.97 13.24 -7.49
C GLU A 235 -5.89 12.21 -7.21
N ASN A 236 -6.31 11.14 -6.53
CA ASN A 236 -5.60 9.86 -6.46
C ASN A 236 -6.19 8.93 -7.53
N ILE A 237 -5.35 8.23 -8.26
CA ILE A 237 -5.79 7.37 -9.37
C ILE A 237 -5.14 6.00 -9.24
N GLY A 238 -5.96 4.95 -9.30
CA GLY A 238 -5.47 3.58 -9.46
C GLY A 238 -5.46 3.19 -10.93
N TYR A 239 -4.31 2.74 -11.40
CA TYR A 239 -4.09 2.22 -12.74
C TYR A 239 -3.76 0.73 -12.66
N ALA A 240 -4.27 -0.07 -13.58
CA ALA A 240 -3.97 -1.49 -13.65
C ALA A 240 -3.96 -1.99 -15.10
N ARG A 241 -3.23 -3.06 -15.32
CA ARG A 241 -3.41 -3.87 -16.54
C ARG A 241 -4.71 -4.63 -16.44
N TYR A 242 -5.28 -4.96 -17.57
CA TYR A 242 -6.54 -5.70 -17.64
C TYR A 242 -6.49 -6.98 -16.78
N GLY A 243 -7.46 -7.14 -15.90
CA GLY A 243 -7.57 -8.29 -14.98
C GLY A 243 -6.64 -8.24 -13.77
N LYS A 244 -5.96 -7.09 -13.54
CA LYS A 244 -5.06 -6.86 -12.39
C LYS A 244 -5.54 -5.73 -11.48
N GLU A 245 -6.78 -5.28 -11.68
CA GLU A 245 -7.43 -4.26 -10.87
C GLU A 245 -7.59 -4.75 -9.42
N GLY A 246 -7.42 -3.87 -8.46
CA GLY A 246 -7.74 -4.14 -7.06
C GLY A 246 -9.25 -4.10 -6.84
N ILE A 247 -9.87 -5.25 -6.72
CA ILE A 247 -11.34 -5.37 -6.55
C ILE A 247 -11.79 -4.70 -5.26
N TYR A 248 -11.04 -4.88 -4.17
CA TYR A 248 -11.32 -4.19 -2.91
C TYR A 248 -11.39 -2.67 -3.10
N ASN A 249 -10.44 -2.09 -3.85
CA ASN A 249 -10.41 -0.65 -4.09
C ASN A 249 -11.64 -0.17 -4.89
N ILE A 250 -12.07 -0.94 -5.88
CA ILE A 250 -13.30 -0.64 -6.63
C ILE A 250 -14.50 -0.67 -5.68
N LEU A 251 -14.64 -1.72 -4.88
CA LEU A 251 -15.80 -1.91 -4.01
C LEU A 251 -15.92 -0.83 -2.93
N ILE A 252 -14.79 -0.37 -2.36
CA ILE A 252 -14.79 0.71 -1.37
C ILE A 252 -15.12 2.07 -2.00
N MET A 253 -14.58 2.36 -3.19
CA MET A 253 -14.84 3.64 -3.88
C MET A 253 -16.27 3.73 -4.40
N GLU A 254 -16.86 2.64 -4.84
CA GLU A 254 -18.22 2.58 -5.35
C GLU A 254 -19.30 2.50 -4.23
N GLU A 255 -18.88 2.33 -2.97
CA GLU A 255 -19.76 2.23 -1.79
C GLU A 255 -20.89 1.18 -1.94
N LYS A 256 -20.66 0.13 -2.75
CA LYS A 256 -21.69 -0.87 -3.10
C LYS A 256 -21.78 -2.04 -2.13
N GLN A 257 -20.83 -2.17 -1.22
CA GLN A 257 -20.77 -3.29 -0.29
C GLN A 257 -20.49 -2.81 1.14
N THR A 258 -20.99 -3.58 2.09
CA THR A 258 -20.62 -3.40 3.50
C THR A 258 -19.15 -3.81 3.67
N ILE A 259 -18.39 -2.95 4.32
CA ILE A 259 -17.00 -3.22 4.71
C ILE A 259 -17.00 -3.41 6.22
N LEU A 260 -16.49 -4.56 6.64
CA LEU A 260 -16.24 -4.85 8.05
C LEU A 260 -14.75 -4.67 8.31
N ALA A 261 -14.40 -3.67 9.10
CA ALA A 261 -13.04 -3.46 9.56
C ALA A 261 -12.81 -4.19 10.87
N LEU A 262 -11.66 -4.88 10.96
CA LEU A 262 -11.21 -5.61 12.14
C LEU A 262 -9.82 -5.10 12.53
N GLY A 263 -9.51 -5.20 13.83
CA GLY A 263 -8.28 -4.70 14.39
C GLY A 263 -8.34 -3.22 14.76
N ALA A 264 -7.28 -2.75 15.41
CA ALA A 264 -7.14 -1.36 15.82
C ALA A 264 -6.35 -0.58 14.77
N GLY A 265 -6.96 0.45 14.19
CA GLY A 265 -6.34 1.31 13.17
C GLY A 265 -6.83 2.74 13.22
#